data_a68f911747fa4e4dfc8fdcfb639ab6ff
#
_entry.id   a68f911747fa4e4dfc8fdcfb639ab6ff
#
_cell.length_a   1.000
_cell.length_b   1.000
_cell.length_c   1.000
_cell.angle_alpha   90.00
_cell.angle_beta   90.00
_cell.angle_gamma   90.00
#
_symmetry.space_group_name_H-M   'P 1'
#
loop_
_entity.id
_entity.type
_entity.pdbx_description
1 polymer ?
#
loop_
_entity_poly.entity_id
_entity_poly.type
_entity_poly.pdbx_seq_one_letter_code
_entity_poly.pdbx_strand_id
1 'polypeptide(L)'
;MSLILAVDDELDMLDLIKNILKKNNHQVDVYQNPLDVDNSKLSKYDLILLDVMMPGIDGISFCKDIRAKVDCPILFLTAKTMEEDIVEGLLIGGDDYITKPFGAAELLARIEAHLRREKRERHTSLNLGEIRFDLSSNEVFVGDKKVHLTKSEYQISELLAKRKGQVFSREQIYELIFGFDGIGDASAISEHIKNIRSKFQKYGKNPIETVWGIGYKWN
;
A
#
# COMPACT_ATOMS: atom_id res chain seq x y z
N MET A 1 -13.98 11.87 3.00
CA MET A 1 -13.29 13.17 2.81
C MET A 1 -11.80 12.86 2.76
N SER A 2 -11.11 13.27 1.72
CA SER A 2 -9.67 13.04 1.52
C SER A 2 -9.02 14.36 1.10
N LEU A 3 -7.73 14.51 1.38
CA LEU A 3 -6.93 15.66 0.97
C LEU A 3 -6.12 15.28 -0.27
N ILE A 4 -6.32 16.00 -1.37
CA ILE A 4 -5.72 15.70 -2.67
C ILE A 4 -4.81 16.87 -3.07
N LEU A 5 -3.62 16.55 -3.57
CA LEU A 5 -2.74 17.51 -4.23
C LEU A 5 -2.99 17.47 -5.74
N ALA A 6 -3.13 18.61 -6.39
CA ALA A 6 -3.16 18.71 -7.84
C ALA A 6 -2.09 19.70 -8.34
N VAL A 7 -1.26 19.26 -9.28
CA VAL A 7 -0.20 20.08 -9.89
C VAL A 7 -0.37 20.05 -11.40
N ASP A 8 -0.60 21.20 -12.00
CA ASP A 8 -0.84 21.39 -13.43
C ASP A 8 -0.54 22.86 -13.78
N ASP A 9 0.16 23.16 -14.85
CA ASP A 9 0.52 24.55 -15.20
C ASP A 9 -0.69 25.34 -15.74
N GLU A 10 -1.78 24.68 -16.14
CA GLU A 10 -3.01 25.29 -16.64
C GLU A 10 -3.98 25.62 -15.49
N LEU A 11 -4.19 26.91 -15.20
CA LEU A 11 -5.14 27.38 -14.17
C LEU A 11 -6.56 26.86 -14.39
N ASP A 12 -7.03 26.85 -15.63
CA ASP A 12 -8.37 26.40 -15.97
C ASP A 12 -8.56 24.90 -15.62
N MET A 13 -7.51 24.10 -15.79
CA MET A 13 -7.49 22.70 -15.43
C MET A 13 -7.53 22.52 -13.91
N LEU A 14 -6.74 23.27 -13.18
CA LEU A 14 -6.74 23.28 -11.71
C LEU A 14 -8.09 23.69 -11.13
N ASP A 15 -8.73 24.71 -11.72
CA ASP A 15 -10.06 25.15 -11.29
C ASP A 15 -11.14 24.11 -11.61
N LEU A 16 -11.05 23.43 -12.75
CA LEU A 16 -11.93 22.31 -13.08
C LEU A 16 -11.79 21.18 -12.05
N ILE A 17 -10.57 20.72 -11.80
CA ILE A 17 -10.27 19.67 -10.82
C ILE A 17 -10.78 20.06 -9.43
N LYS A 18 -10.49 21.28 -9.01
CA LYS A 18 -10.91 21.82 -7.71
C LYS A 18 -12.43 21.83 -7.56
N ASN A 19 -13.16 22.23 -8.60
CA ASN A 19 -14.62 22.25 -8.60
C ASN A 19 -15.22 20.83 -8.53
N ILE A 20 -14.67 19.88 -9.29
CA ILE A 20 -15.10 18.48 -9.28
C ILE A 20 -14.88 17.88 -7.89
N LEU A 21 -13.69 18.03 -7.32
CA LEU A 21 -13.32 17.42 -6.04
C LEU A 21 -14.10 18.02 -4.86
N LYS A 22 -14.26 19.34 -4.81
CA LYS A 22 -15.04 20.01 -3.76
C LYS A 22 -16.52 19.60 -3.77
N LYS A 23 -17.15 19.46 -4.96
CA LYS A 23 -18.53 18.97 -5.08
C LYS A 23 -18.71 17.53 -4.55
N ASN A 24 -17.62 16.76 -4.49
CA ASN A 24 -17.60 15.38 -4.01
C ASN A 24 -16.98 15.23 -2.61
N ASN A 25 -16.98 16.31 -1.80
CA ASN A 25 -16.53 16.33 -0.42
C ASN A 25 -15.05 15.99 -0.22
N HIS A 26 -14.17 16.31 -1.19
CA HIS A 26 -12.72 16.27 -1.02
C HIS A 26 -12.15 17.67 -0.77
N GLN A 27 -11.02 17.72 -0.06
CA GLN A 27 -10.17 18.90 0.01
C GLN A 27 -9.11 18.80 -1.08
N VAL A 28 -8.72 19.93 -1.68
CA VAL A 28 -7.69 19.96 -2.71
C VAL A 28 -6.80 21.18 -2.54
N ASP A 29 -5.50 20.93 -2.49
CA ASP A 29 -4.46 21.94 -2.63
C ASP A 29 -4.00 21.92 -4.10
N VAL A 30 -3.89 23.09 -4.74
CA VAL A 30 -3.54 23.22 -6.15
C VAL A 30 -2.28 24.06 -6.31
N TYR A 31 -1.41 23.64 -7.21
CA TYR A 31 -0.16 24.36 -7.55
C TYR A 31 0.07 24.34 -9.05
N GLN A 32 0.49 25.49 -9.61
CA GLN A 32 0.85 25.59 -11.03
C GLN A 32 2.27 25.14 -11.32
N ASN A 33 3.12 25.07 -10.31
CA ASN A 33 4.51 24.69 -10.48
C ASN A 33 4.91 23.68 -9.40
N PRO A 34 5.52 22.55 -9.78
CA PRO A 34 6.04 21.57 -8.82
C PRO A 34 6.99 22.15 -7.75
N LEU A 35 7.73 23.20 -8.09
CA LEU A 35 8.68 23.86 -7.18
C LEU A 35 8.00 24.59 -6.02
N ASP A 36 6.73 24.97 -6.16
CA ASP A 36 5.97 25.66 -5.12
C ASP A 36 5.40 24.68 -4.09
N VAL A 37 5.48 23.37 -4.35
CA VAL A 37 4.98 22.33 -3.45
C VAL A 37 5.95 22.14 -2.28
N ASP A 38 5.45 22.31 -1.06
CA ASP A 38 6.23 22.06 0.15
C ASP A 38 6.45 20.55 0.35
N ASN A 39 7.62 20.07 -0.05
CA ASN A 39 8.00 18.67 0.03
C ASN A 39 7.95 18.10 1.46
N SER A 40 8.03 18.93 2.51
CA SER A 40 7.94 18.47 3.90
C SER A 40 6.52 18.09 4.32
N LYS A 41 5.52 18.50 3.56
CA LYS A 41 4.09 18.28 3.83
C LYS A 41 3.44 17.26 2.89
N LEU A 42 4.19 16.61 2.04
CA LEU A 42 3.66 15.68 1.03
C LEU A 42 2.93 14.47 1.68
N SER A 43 3.42 13.98 2.80
CA SER A 43 2.83 12.83 3.51
C SER A 43 1.40 13.06 4.03
N LYS A 44 0.90 14.33 4.03
CA LYS A 44 -0.48 14.65 4.43
C LYS A 44 -1.51 14.29 3.35
N TYR A 45 -1.09 14.15 2.09
CA TYR A 45 -2.01 13.90 0.98
C TYR A 45 -2.41 12.44 0.86
N ASP A 46 -3.69 12.22 0.58
CA ASP A 46 -4.26 10.90 0.34
C ASP A 46 -4.13 10.46 -1.13
N LEU A 47 -3.88 11.41 -2.05
CA LEU A 47 -3.70 11.18 -3.48
C LEU A 47 -3.05 12.42 -4.13
N ILE A 48 -2.25 12.21 -5.16
CA ILE A 48 -1.62 13.26 -5.96
C ILE A 48 -2.08 13.14 -7.41
N LEU A 49 -2.58 14.24 -7.99
CA LEU A 49 -2.82 14.42 -9.42
C LEU A 49 -1.67 15.25 -9.98
N LEU A 50 -1.03 14.78 -11.03
CA LEU A 50 0.19 15.40 -11.53
C LEU A 50 0.17 15.48 -13.06
N ASP A 51 0.15 16.68 -13.60
CA ASP A 51 0.33 16.82 -15.04
C ASP A 51 1.73 16.39 -15.48
N VAL A 52 1.80 15.69 -16.58
CA VAL A 52 3.07 15.21 -17.14
C VAL A 52 3.82 16.34 -17.84
N MET A 53 3.09 17.21 -18.56
CA MET A 53 3.68 18.18 -19.45
C MET A 53 3.68 19.60 -18.85
N MET A 54 4.58 19.86 -17.92
CA MET A 54 4.73 21.18 -17.31
C MET A 54 6.06 21.83 -17.72
N PRO A 55 6.10 23.17 -17.90
CA PRO A 55 7.33 23.88 -18.21
C PRO A 55 8.33 23.82 -17.05
N GLY A 56 9.59 23.59 -17.37
CA GLY A 56 10.69 23.54 -16.41
C GLY A 56 10.91 22.16 -15.82
N ILE A 57 10.11 21.74 -14.85
CA ILE A 57 10.14 20.39 -14.28
C ILE A 57 8.90 19.64 -14.74
N ASP A 58 9.07 18.58 -15.52
CA ASP A 58 7.98 17.70 -15.93
C ASP A 58 7.46 16.85 -14.76
N GLY A 59 6.21 16.38 -14.89
CA GLY A 59 5.57 15.62 -13.83
C GLY A 59 6.24 14.28 -13.54
N ILE A 60 6.87 13.65 -14.52
CA ILE A 60 7.58 12.38 -14.34
C ILE A 60 8.82 12.58 -13.47
N SER A 61 9.60 13.63 -13.76
CA SER A 61 10.75 14.01 -12.94
C SER A 61 10.35 14.38 -11.51
N PHE A 62 9.28 15.15 -11.36
CA PHE A 62 8.78 15.50 -10.03
C PHE A 62 8.27 14.26 -9.27
N CYS A 63 7.56 13.34 -9.93
CA CYS A 63 7.13 12.08 -9.33
C CYS A 63 8.32 11.28 -8.78
N LYS A 64 9.40 11.17 -9.57
CA LYS A 64 10.64 10.48 -9.17
C LYS A 64 11.24 11.07 -7.89
N ASP A 65 11.24 12.40 -7.76
CA ASP A 65 11.81 13.12 -6.61
C ASP A 65 10.97 12.96 -5.33
N ILE A 66 9.66 12.81 -5.48
CA ILE A 66 8.75 12.73 -4.34
C ILE A 66 8.35 11.31 -3.97
N ARG A 67 8.47 10.31 -4.86
CA ARG A 67 7.94 8.95 -4.65
C ARG A 67 8.45 8.30 -3.36
N ALA A 68 9.71 8.50 -3.03
CA ALA A 68 10.29 7.98 -1.79
C ALA A 68 9.78 8.68 -0.50
N LYS A 69 9.03 9.78 -0.64
CA LYS A 69 8.53 10.61 0.47
C LYS A 69 7.02 10.44 0.69
N VAL A 70 6.33 9.78 -0.23
CA VAL A 70 4.88 9.60 -0.20
C VAL A 70 4.50 8.13 -0.43
N ASP A 71 3.49 7.66 0.32
CA ASP A 71 2.91 6.33 0.13
C ASP A 71 1.59 6.38 -0.64
N CYS A 72 1.02 7.60 -0.79
CA CYS A 72 -0.27 7.77 -1.47
C CYS A 72 -0.15 7.57 -2.99
N PRO A 73 -1.25 7.20 -3.68
CA PRO A 73 -1.26 7.05 -5.13
C PRO A 73 -0.99 8.37 -5.86
N ILE A 74 -0.20 8.27 -6.94
CA ILE A 74 0.11 9.35 -7.87
C ILE A 74 -0.53 9.01 -9.22
N LEU A 75 -1.50 9.83 -9.64
CA LEU A 75 -2.19 9.70 -10.92
C LEU A 75 -1.69 10.78 -11.87
N PHE A 76 -1.17 10.37 -13.01
CA PHE A 76 -0.73 11.32 -14.04
C PHE A 76 -1.91 11.81 -14.88
N LEU A 77 -1.92 13.12 -15.14
CA LEU A 77 -2.77 13.75 -16.15
C LEU A 77 -1.89 14.00 -17.39
N THR A 78 -2.29 13.57 -18.57
CA THR A 78 -1.42 13.68 -19.73
C THR A 78 -2.19 13.85 -21.04
N ALA A 79 -1.68 14.71 -21.92
CA ALA A 79 -2.09 14.77 -23.31
C ALA A 79 -1.38 13.69 -24.17
N LYS A 80 -0.37 12.99 -23.63
CA LYS A 80 0.38 11.95 -24.31
C LYS A 80 -0.42 10.66 -24.34
N THR A 81 -0.56 10.08 -25.52
CA THR A 81 -1.28 8.82 -25.77
C THR A 81 -0.33 7.68 -26.18
N MET A 82 0.98 7.95 -26.28
CA MET A 82 1.95 6.92 -26.69
C MET A 82 2.21 5.96 -25.53
N GLU A 83 2.17 4.68 -25.86
CA GLU A 83 2.34 3.56 -24.93
C GLU A 83 3.67 3.62 -24.15
N GLU A 84 4.72 4.10 -24.80
CA GLU A 84 6.07 4.24 -24.24
C GLU A 84 6.11 5.25 -23.07
N ASP A 85 5.46 6.40 -23.21
CA ASP A 85 5.40 7.43 -22.15
C ASP A 85 4.60 6.94 -20.93
N ILE A 86 3.54 6.17 -21.17
CA ILE A 86 2.71 5.58 -20.11
C ILE A 86 3.51 4.53 -19.33
N VAL A 87 4.24 3.68 -20.03
CA VAL A 87 5.07 2.63 -19.42
C VAL A 87 6.19 3.24 -18.57
N GLU A 88 6.86 4.28 -19.06
CA GLU A 88 7.93 4.96 -18.32
C GLU A 88 7.43 5.52 -16.98
N GLY A 89 6.32 6.24 -16.99
CA GLY A 89 5.79 6.84 -15.75
C GLY A 89 5.28 5.82 -14.74
N LEU A 90 4.69 4.70 -15.19
CA LEU A 90 4.30 3.60 -14.29
C LEU A 90 5.53 2.95 -13.66
N LEU A 91 6.62 2.76 -14.41
CA LEU A 91 7.87 2.20 -13.89
C LEU A 91 8.55 3.11 -12.84
N ILE A 92 8.33 4.43 -12.95
CA ILE A 92 8.91 5.42 -12.02
C ILE A 92 8.12 5.55 -10.72
N GLY A 93 6.88 5.00 -10.68
CA GLY A 93 6.08 4.98 -9.45
C GLY A 93 4.74 5.71 -9.55
N GLY A 94 4.26 6.01 -10.76
CA GLY A 94 2.87 6.38 -11.00
C GLY A 94 1.95 5.19 -10.84
N ASP A 95 0.75 5.41 -10.32
CA ASP A 95 -0.23 4.36 -10.03
C ASP A 95 -1.32 4.28 -11.11
N ASP A 96 -1.56 5.35 -11.86
CA ASP A 96 -2.53 5.39 -12.98
C ASP A 96 -2.26 6.59 -13.90
N TYR A 97 -2.91 6.55 -15.08
CA TYR A 97 -2.90 7.61 -16.09
C TYR A 97 -4.30 8.02 -16.48
N ILE A 98 -4.50 9.32 -16.62
CA ILE A 98 -5.75 9.92 -17.11
C ILE A 98 -5.41 10.79 -18.32
N THR A 99 -5.91 10.41 -19.50
CA THR A 99 -5.64 11.15 -20.73
C THR A 99 -6.50 12.40 -20.82
N LYS A 100 -5.90 13.54 -21.13
CA LYS A 100 -6.59 14.80 -21.46
C LYS A 100 -7.06 14.77 -22.94
N PRO A 101 -8.33 15.20 -23.25
CA PRO A 101 -9.35 15.68 -22.32
C PRO A 101 -10.10 14.54 -21.61
N PHE A 102 -10.39 14.71 -20.35
CA PHE A 102 -11.14 13.75 -19.54
C PHE A 102 -12.48 14.32 -19.05
N GLY A 103 -13.44 13.44 -18.85
CA GLY A 103 -14.73 13.81 -18.25
C GLY A 103 -14.66 13.88 -16.74
N ALA A 104 -15.48 14.75 -16.13
CA ALA A 104 -15.55 14.86 -14.67
C ALA A 104 -15.88 13.53 -13.98
N ALA A 105 -16.76 12.72 -14.58
CA ALA A 105 -17.14 11.41 -14.05
C ALA A 105 -15.97 10.41 -14.12
N GLU A 106 -15.16 10.44 -15.17
CA GLU A 106 -13.98 9.58 -15.31
C GLU A 106 -12.92 9.92 -14.26
N LEU A 107 -12.55 11.21 -14.17
CA LEU A 107 -11.59 11.69 -13.17
C LEU A 107 -12.00 11.24 -11.77
N LEU A 108 -13.24 11.49 -11.39
CA LEU A 108 -13.76 11.14 -10.07
C LEU A 108 -13.76 9.63 -9.84
N ALA A 109 -14.20 8.83 -10.82
CA ALA A 109 -14.24 7.38 -10.70
C ALA A 109 -12.84 6.78 -10.46
N ARG A 110 -11.81 7.27 -11.15
CA ARG A 110 -10.43 6.83 -10.95
C ARG A 110 -9.89 7.24 -9.58
N ILE A 111 -10.07 8.49 -9.18
CA ILE A 111 -9.68 9.00 -7.86
C ILE A 111 -10.32 8.15 -6.76
N GLU A 112 -11.64 7.94 -6.80
CA GLU A 112 -12.36 7.15 -5.81
C GLU A 112 -11.93 5.67 -5.80
N ALA A 113 -11.57 5.11 -6.96
CA ALA A 113 -11.06 3.75 -7.05
C ALA A 113 -9.72 3.61 -6.30
N HIS A 114 -8.78 4.54 -6.50
CA HIS A 114 -7.48 4.55 -5.81
C HIS A 114 -7.64 4.85 -4.32
N LEU A 115 -8.40 5.87 -3.93
CA LEU A 115 -8.68 6.17 -2.51
C LEU A 115 -9.35 5.00 -1.78
N ARG A 116 -10.23 4.25 -2.45
CA ARG A 116 -10.87 3.06 -1.89
C ARG A 116 -9.89 1.90 -1.74
N ARG A 117 -8.95 1.72 -2.69
CA ARG A 117 -7.90 0.70 -2.63
C ARG A 117 -6.99 1.00 -1.44
N GLU A 118 -6.51 2.24 -1.31
CA GLU A 118 -5.75 2.72 -0.17
C GLU A 118 -6.47 2.50 1.18
N LYS A 119 -7.76 2.84 1.25
CA LYS A 119 -8.57 2.57 2.46
C LYS A 119 -8.72 1.08 2.75
N ARG A 120 -8.74 0.21 1.73
CA ARG A 120 -8.77 -1.25 1.91
C ARG A 120 -7.43 -1.80 2.36
N GLU A 121 -6.33 -1.26 1.83
CA GLU A 121 -4.97 -1.60 2.25
C GLU A 121 -4.67 -1.04 3.65
N ARG A 122 -5.25 0.10 4.01
CA ARG A 122 -5.35 0.62 5.38
C ARG A 122 -6.39 -0.09 6.27
N HIS A 123 -6.91 -1.24 5.90
CA HIS A 123 -7.38 -2.21 6.89
C HIS A 123 -6.15 -2.75 7.61
N THR A 124 -5.63 -1.86 8.44
CA THR A 124 -4.39 -1.95 9.18
C THR A 124 -4.49 -2.98 10.31
N SER A 125 -5.57 -3.73 10.39
CA SER A 125 -5.70 -4.79 11.37
C SER A 125 -6.44 -6.01 10.82
N LEU A 126 -5.85 -7.18 11.03
CA LEU A 126 -6.49 -8.48 10.85
C LEU A 126 -6.91 -8.99 12.23
N ASN A 127 -8.20 -9.12 12.45
CA ASN A 127 -8.77 -9.59 13.72
C ASN A 127 -9.20 -11.05 13.62
N LEU A 128 -8.65 -11.92 14.46
CA LEU A 128 -8.92 -13.35 14.54
C LEU A 128 -9.26 -13.73 15.99
N GLY A 129 -10.52 -13.48 16.36
CA GLY A 129 -10.95 -13.59 17.75
C GLY A 129 -10.24 -12.54 18.62
N GLU A 130 -9.52 -13.00 19.64
CA GLU A 130 -8.76 -12.09 20.53
C GLU A 130 -7.37 -11.72 19.98
N ILE A 131 -6.94 -12.32 18.85
CA ILE A 131 -5.66 -12.01 18.23
C ILE A 131 -5.88 -10.92 17.17
N ARG A 132 -5.16 -9.82 17.31
CA ARG A 132 -5.18 -8.70 16.37
C ARG A 132 -3.79 -8.47 15.81
N PHE A 133 -3.66 -8.51 14.50
CA PHE A 133 -2.47 -8.06 13.78
C PHE A 133 -2.67 -6.58 13.41
N ASP A 134 -1.74 -5.75 13.76
CA ASP A 134 -1.61 -4.41 13.21
C ASP A 134 -0.65 -4.49 12.02
N LEU A 135 -1.21 -4.42 10.82
CA LEU A 135 -0.46 -4.62 9.57
C LEU A 135 0.39 -3.40 9.21
N SER A 136 0.08 -2.21 9.78
CA SER A 136 0.85 -0.98 9.53
C SER A 136 2.12 -0.93 10.36
N SER A 137 2.05 -1.40 11.61
CA SER A 137 3.21 -1.41 12.53
C SER A 137 3.93 -2.77 12.56
N ASN A 138 3.41 -3.78 11.85
CA ASN A 138 3.87 -5.18 11.91
C ASN A 138 3.86 -5.73 13.35
N GLU A 139 2.80 -5.44 14.08
CA GLU A 139 2.65 -5.83 15.49
C GLU A 139 1.48 -6.80 15.67
N VAL A 140 1.58 -7.65 16.69
CA VAL A 140 0.52 -8.60 17.05
C VAL A 140 0.14 -8.40 18.50
N PHE A 141 -1.17 -8.47 18.77
CA PHE A 141 -1.75 -8.32 20.08
C PHE A 141 -2.68 -9.50 20.40
N VAL A 142 -2.74 -9.87 21.68
CA VAL A 142 -3.79 -10.72 22.25
C VAL A 142 -4.55 -9.90 23.29
N GLY A 143 -5.79 -9.51 22.96
CA GLY A 143 -6.46 -8.42 23.65
C GLY A 143 -5.64 -7.14 23.52
N ASP A 144 -5.33 -6.50 24.66
CA ASP A 144 -4.50 -5.28 24.69
C ASP A 144 -2.98 -5.56 24.86
N LYS A 145 -2.58 -6.82 24.94
CA LYS A 145 -1.19 -7.21 25.22
C LYS A 145 -0.43 -7.50 23.93
N LYS A 146 0.67 -6.80 23.70
CA LYS A 146 1.56 -7.01 22.55
C LYS A 146 2.32 -8.33 22.66
N VAL A 147 2.31 -9.12 21.58
CA VAL A 147 3.13 -10.32 21.40
C VAL A 147 4.41 -9.95 20.67
N HIS A 148 5.57 -10.10 21.33
CA HIS A 148 6.85 -9.75 20.74
C HIS A 148 7.36 -10.84 19.78
N LEU A 149 7.05 -10.69 18.50
CA LEU A 149 7.57 -11.54 17.42
C LEU A 149 8.79 -10.92 16.76
N THR A 150 9.71 -11.75 16.28
CA THR A 150 10.75 -11.31 15.35
C THR A 150 10.11 -11.04 13.97
N LYS A 151 10.86 -10.39 13.06
CA LYS A 151 10.37 -10.12 11.70
C LYS A 151 9.89 -11.38 10.99
N SER A 152 10.70 -12.44 10.99
CA SER A 152 10.34 -13.72 10.35
C SER A 152 9.14 -14.39 11.02
N GLU A 153 9.07 -14.39 12.35
CA GLU A 153 7.93 -14.93 13.10
C GLU A 153 6.64 -14.15 12.81
N TYR A 154 6.73 -12.82 12.70
CA TYR A 154 5.60 -11.98 12.31
C TYR A 154 5.12 -12.35 10.90
N GLN A 155 6.02 -12.38 9.92
CA GLN A 155 5.68 -12.69 8.53
C GLN A 155 5.05 -14.08 8.36
N ILE A 156 5.57 -15.09 9.05
CA ILE A 156 5.00 -16.45 9.06
C ILE A 156 3.59 -16.41 9.69
N SER A 157 3.45 -15.73 10.84
CA SER A 157 2.16 -15.62 11.52
C SER A 157 1.13 -14.90 10.67
N GLU A 158 1.52 -13.80 10.03
CA GLU A 158 0.68 -13.03 9.12
C GLU A 158 0.24 -13.83 7.89
N LEU A 159 1.17 -14.54 7.24
CA LEU A 159 0.89 -15.40 6.10
C LEU A 159 -0.20 -16.42 6.43
N LEU A 160 -0.02 -17.15 7.54
CA LEU A 160 -0.96 -18.18 7.98
C LEU A 160 -2.29 -17.58 8.42
N ALA A 161 -2.25 -16.45 9.13
CA ALA A 161 -3.43 -15.75 9.63
C ALA A 161 -4.31 -15.17 8.51
N LYS A 162 -3.70 -14.54 7.50
CA LYS A 162 -4.42 -14.04 6.31
C LYS A 162 -5.10 -15.14 5.50
N ARG A 163 -4.61 -16.35 5.61
CA ARG A 163 -5.14 -17.54 4.91
C ARG A 163 -5.60 -18.60 5.89
N LYS A 164 -6.35 -18.16 6.90
CA LYS A 164 -6.90 -19.00 7.97
C LYS A 164 -7.54 -20.28 7.42
N GLY A 165 -7.17 -21.44 7.99
CA GLY A 165 -7.64 -22.75 7.58
C GLY A 165 -6.89 -23.39 6.41
N GLN A 166 -6.12 -22.61 5.62
CA GLN A 166 -5.29 -23.16 4.56
C GLN A 166 -4.01 -23.78 5.15
N VAL A 167 -3.66 -24.97 4.68
CA VAL A 167 -2.42 -25.66 5.08
C VAL A 167 -1.30 -25.28 4.14
N PHE A 168 -0.12 -24.98 4.70
CA PHE A 168 1.09 -24.68 3.96
C PHE A 168 2.20 -25.64 4.39
N SER A 169 2.93 -26.21 3.41
CA SER A 169 4.13 -26.98 3.71
C SER A 169 5.25 -26.07 4.20
N ARG A 170 6.30 -26.63 4.79
CA ARG A 170 7.48 -25.85 5.22
C ARG A 170 8.14 -25.16 4.04
N GLU A 171 8.24 -25.86 2.94
CA GLU A 171 8.83 -25.37 1.69
C GLU A 171 8.02 -24.19 1.14
N GLN A 172 6.68 -24.31 1.11
CA GLN A 172 5.80 -23.21 0.69
C GLN A 172 5.90 -21.97 1.58
N ILE A 173 5.96 -22.17 2.91
CA ILE A 173 6.15 -21.04 3.85
C ILE A 173 7.50 -20.39 3.61
N TYR A 174 8.56 -21.20 3.45
CA TYR A 174 9.90 -20.70 3.22
C TYR A 174 9.98 -19.86 1.94
N GLU A 175 9.48 -20.41 0.83
CA GLU A 175 9.46 -19.74 -0.48
C GLU A 175 8.68 -18.42 -0.46
N LEU A 176 7.49 -18.40 0.15
CA LEU A 176 6.63 -17.22 0.22
C LEU A 176 7.20 -16.09 1.11
N ILE A 177 8.02 -16.43 2.12
CA ILE A 177 8.59 -15.45 3.07
C ILE A 177 10.00 -15.01 2.67
N PHE A 178 10.83 -15.93 2.18
CA PHE A 178 12.27 -15.70 1.95
C PHE A 178 12.65 -15.69 0.47
N GLY A 179 11.74 -16.12 -0.43
CA GLY A 179 11.98 -16.23 -1.87
C GLY A 179 12.82 -17.47 -2.26
N PHE A 180 12.99 -17.67 -3.58
CA PHE A 180 13.76 -18.79 -4.12
C PHE A 180 15.28 -18.67 -3.86
N ASP A 181 15.79 -17.45 -3.69
CA ASP A 181 17.21 -17.16 -3.44
C ASP A 181 17.59 -17.10 -1.94
N GLY A 182 16.68 -17.51 -1.08
CA GLY A 182 16.92 -17.52 0.36
C GLY A 182 18.05 -18.49 0.71
N ILE A 183 19.12 -17.97 1.35
CA ILE A 183 20.25 -18.78 1.86
C ILE A 183 19.82 -19.48 3.15
N GLY A 184 18.99 -20.51 3.07
CA GLY A 184 18.53 -21.24 4.26
C GLY A 184 17.74 -22.48 3.90
N ASP A 185 17.47 -23.30 4.92
CA ASP A 185 16.71 -24.56 4.79
C ASP A 185 15.29 -24.37 5.33
N ALA A 186 14.31 -24.95 4.65
CA ALA A 186 12.91 -25.03 5.09
C ALA A 186 12.74 -25.67 6.50
N SER A 187 13.74 -26.39 6.99
CA SER A 187 13.77 -26.91 8.37
C SER A 187 13.69 -25.80 9.44
N ALA A 188 14.21 -24.58 9.12
CA ALA A 188 14.13 -23.42 10.01
C ALA A 188 12.67 -23.00 10.32
N ILE A 189 11.73 -23.29 9.42
CA ILE A 189 10.31 -23.01 9.62
C ILE A 189 9.78 -23.72 10.87
N SER A 190 10.19 -24.96 11.11
CA SER A 190 9.75 -25.72 12.30
C SER A 190 10.18 -25.05 13.60
N GLU A 191 11.37 -24.49 13.66
CA GLU A 191 11.85 -23.75 14.84
C GLU A 191 11.12 -22.41 15.00
N HIS A 192 10.88 -21.67 13.91
CA HIS A 192 10.04 -20.47 13.94
C HIS A 192 8.63 -20.78 14.47
N ILE A 193 7.97 -21.84 13.98
CA ILE A 193 6.63 -22.23 14.44
C ILE A 193 6.65 -22.55 15.94
N LYS A 194 7.65 -23.27 16.43
CA LYS A 194 7.81 -23.58 17.85
C LYS A 194 7.95 -22.30 18.68
N ASN A 195 8.75 -21.36 18.23
CA ASN A 195 8.96 -20.08 18.90
C ASN A 195 7.69 -19.22 18.91
N ILE A 196 6.97 -19.14 17.78
CA ILE A 196 5.67 -18.47 17.69
C ILE A 196 4.69 -19.04 18.70
N ARG A 197 4.52 -20.36 18.73
CA ARG A 197 3.64 -21.05 19.68
C ARG A 197 4.01 -20.73 21.13
N SER A 198 5.30 -20.80 21.48
CA SER A 198 5.78 -20.47 22.82
C SER A 198 5.42 -19.04 23.23
N LYS A 199 5.48 -18.08 22.29
CA LYS A 199 5.15 -16.68 22.55
C LYS A 199 3.65 -16.47 22.73
N PHE A 200 2.81 -17.09 21.90
CA PHE A 200 1.35 -17.03 22.05
C PHE A 200 0.84 -17.79 23.28
N GLN A 201 1.52 -18.89 23.66
CA GLN A 201 1.16 -19.67 24.85
C GLN A 201 1.23 -18.86 26.14
N LYS A 202 2.09 -17.84 26.22
CA LYS A 202 2.15 -16.92 27.38
C LYS A 202 0.84 -16.15 27.59
N TYR A 203 -0.01 -16.09 26.58
CA TYR A 203 -1.32 -15.43 26.56
C TYR A 203 -2.46 -16.46 26.48
N GLY A 204 -2.17 -17.75 26.71
CA GLY A 204 -3.17 -18.83 26.66
C GLY A 204 -3.68 -19.13 25.25
N LYS A 205 -2.95 -18.76 24.20
CA LYS A 205 -3.33 -18.98 22.80
C LYS A 205 -2.39 -19.97 22.12
N ASN A 206 -2.95 -20.76 21.19
CA ASN A 206 -2.21 -21.66 20.30
C ASN A 206 -2.81 -21.59 18.90
N PRO A 207 -2.54 -20.51 18.14
CA PRO A 207 -3.23 -20.24 16.88
C PRO A 207 -2.77 -21.13 15.72
N ILE A 208 -1.60 -21.77 15.80
CA ILE A 208 -1.05 -22.55 14.70
C ILE A 208 -1.20 -24.06 15.00
N GLU A 209 -1.89 -24.76 14.12
CA GLU A 209 -2.03 -26.22 14.14
C GLU A 209 -1.01 -26.90 13.21
N THR A 210 -0.50 -28.06 13.62
CA THR A 210 0.28 -28.95 12.76
C THR A 210 -0.67 -29.94 12.07
N VAL A 211 -0.62 -29.96 10.74
CA VAL A 211 -1.26 -31.00 9.94
C VAL A 211 -0.17 -32.02 9.59
N TRP A 212 -0.22 -33.16 10.31
CA TRP A 212 0.83 -34.18 10.25
C TRP A 212 1.11 -34.68 8.81
N GLY A 213 2.38 -34.71 8.45
CA GLY A 213 2.82 -35.10 7.11
C GLY A 213 2.61 -34.04 6.02
N ILE A 214 1.96 -32.88 6.31
CA ILE A 214 1.65 -31.86 5.33
C ILE A 214 2.30 -30.51 5.70
N GLY A 215 2.02 -29.98 6.90
CA GLY A 215 2.55 -28.67 7.26
C GLY A 215 1.80 -27.97 8.40
N TYR A 216 1.54 -26.68 8.22
CA TYR A 216 0.98 -25.82 9.27
C TYR A 216 -0.19 -24.99 8.72
N LYS A 217 -1.15 -24.69 9.58
CA LYS A 217 -2.27 -23.77 9.30
C LYS A 217 -2.58 -22.91 10.52
N TRP A 218 -3.24 -21.79 10.29
CA TRP A 218 -3.87 -20.97 11.34
C TRP A 218 -5.29 -21.47 11.61
N ASN A 219 -5.69 -21.58 12.89
CA ASN A 219 -7.02 -22.00 13.33
C ASN A 219 -8.01 -20.84 13.43
#